data_2882bc534ff6b2d76e88a6331081de34
#
_entry.id   2882bc534ff6b2d76e88a6331081de34
#
_cell.length_a   1.000
_cell.length_b   1.000
_cell.length_c   1.000
_cell.angle_alpha   90.00
_cell.angle_beta   90.00
_cell.angle_gamma   90.00
#
_symmetry.space_group_name_H-M   'P 1'
#
loop_
_entity.id
_entity.type
_entity.pdbx_description
1 polymer ?
#
loop_
_entity_poly.entity_id
_entity_poly.type
_entity_poly.pdbx_seq_one_letter_code
_entity_poly.pdbx_strand_id
1 'polypeptide(L)'
;LHWLAMLVGAVFIYTLLPFLAPVLVKLGAPGVAQVLYTPYKAVCHTWAFRSFFLFGERAEYPRGSVSCIFPQMSGINPTTADGLNAARDFIGNPQMGYKVALCERDLAIYASLGLNGLAFALVRRRARQLPWAAFVLIGLVPVGLDGFSQLFSQPPFDLLPFFNMLAFRESTWWLRLITGSLFGTS
;
A
#
# COMPACT_ATOMS: atom_id res chain seq x y z
N LEU A 1 8.70 10.46 -27.63
CA LEU A 1 8.68 11.21 -26.36
C LEU A 1 7.28 11.26 -25.72
N HIS A 2 6.23 11.36 -26.53
CA HIS A 2 4.86 11.52 -26.01
C HIS A 2 4.37 10.31 -25.18
N TRP A 3 4.68 9.08 -25.62
CA TRP A 3 4.28 7.87 -24.89
C TRP A 3 4.85 7.82 -23.46
N LEU A 4 6.13 8.21 -23.29
CA LEU A 4 6.77 8.23 -21.97
C LEU A 4 6.12 9.29 -21.05
N ALA A 5 5.86 10.49 -21.59
CA ALA A 5 5.15 11.54 -20.85
C ALA A 5 3.74 11.10 -20.44
N MET A 6 3.02 10.42 -21.35
CA MET A 6 1.70 9.86 -21.05
C MET A 6 1.76 8.78 -19.96
N LEU A 7 2.73 7.86 -20.05
CA LEU A 7 2.91 6.81 -19.05
C LEU A 7 3.23 7.40 -17.68
N VAL A 8 4.23 8.28 -17.62
CA VAL A 8 4.64 8.94 -16.37
C VAL A 8 3.50 9.77 -15.80
N GLY A 9 2.78 10.51 -16.63
CA GLY A 9 1.60 11.27 -16.21
C GLY A 9 0.50 10.37 -15.63
N ALA A 10 0.21 9.25 -16.28
CA ALA A 10 -0.78 8.28 -15.79
C ALA A 10 -0.36 7.68 -14.43
N VAL A 11 0.92 7.32 -14.29
CA VAL A 11 1.46 6.81 -13.02
C VAL A 11 1.36 7.85 -11.91
N PHE A 12 1.68 9.12 -12.17
CA PHE A 12 1.53 10.18 -11.17
C PHE A 12 0.07 10.44 -10.80
N ILE A 13 -0.84 10.46 -11.78
CA ILE A 13 -2.28 10.58 -11.51
C ILE A 13 -2.73 9.42 -10.62
N TYR A 14 -2.39 8.18 -10.98
CA TYR A 14 -2.73 6.99 -10.21
C TYR A 14 -2.19 7.05 -8.77
N THR A 15 -0.98 7.56 -8.58
CA THR A 15 -0.31 7.63 -7.27
C THR A 15 -0.82 8.78 -6.40
N LEU A 16 -1.13 9.93 -6.99
CA LEU A 16 -1.51 11.14 -6.25
C LEU A 16 -3.02 11.24 -5.98
N LEU A 17 -3.84 10.70 -6.87
CA LEU A 17 -5.30 10.73 -6.74
C LEU A 17 -5.81 10.12 -5.42
N PRO A 18 -5.25 9.02 -4.86
CA PRO A 18 -5.63 8.47 -3.57
C PRO A 18 -5.53 9.43 -2.39
N PHE A 19 -4.63 10.42 -2.46
CA PHE A 19 -4.48 11.44 -1.42
C PHE A 19 -5.62 12.46 -1.41
N LEU A 20 -6.34 12.59 -2.51
CA LEU A 20 -7.51 13.46 -2.56
C LEU A 20 -8.67 12.89 -1.73
N ALA A 21 -8.78 11.57 -1.59
CA ALA A 21 -9.87 10.94 -0.85
C ALA A 21 -9.95 11.40 0.61
N PRO A 22 -8.88 11.34 1.45
CA PRO A 22 -8.91 11.85 2.81
C PRO A 22 -9.13 13.36 2.90
N VAL A 23 -8.68 14.14 1.91
CA VAL A 23 -8.94 15.58 1.85
C VAL A 23 -10.44 15.84 1.67
N LEU A 24 -11.10 15.14 0.76
CA LEU A 24 -12.53 15.27 0.51
C LEU A 24 -13.36 14.87 1.73
N VAL A 25 -12.97 13.80 2.45
CA VAL A 25 -13.65 13.42 3.70
C VAL A 25 -13.52 14.52 4.74
N LYS A 26 -12.33 15.09 4.91
CA LYS A 26 -12.09 16.20 5.86
C LYS A 26 -12.87 17.46 5.50
N LEU A 27 -13.09 17.72 4.22
CA LEU A 27 -13.89 18.85 3.74
C LEU A 27 -15.41 18.60 3.81
N GLY A 28 -15.87 17.48 4.36
CA GLY A 28 -17.29 17.17 4.53
C GLY A 28 -17.96 16.59 3.28
N ALA A 29 -17.19 16.08 2.32
CA ALA A 29 -17.69 15.46 1.09
C ALA A 29 -17.40 13.94 1.03
N PRO A 30 -17.84 13.11 2.02
CA PRO A 30 -17.52 11.68 2.08
C PRO A 30 -18.11 10.90 0.90
N GLY A 31 -19.26 11.32 0.35
CA GLY A 31 -19.85 10.68 -0.82
C GLY A 31 -18.98 10.79 -2.07
N VAL A 32 -18.33 11.93 -2.29
CA VAL A 32 -17.39 12.13 -3.40
C VAL A 32 -16.10 11.33 -3.14
N ALA A 33 -15.62 11.31 -1.89
CA ALA A 33 -14.47 10.51 -1.53
C ALA A 33 -14.70 9.00 -1.80
N GLN A 34 -15.92 8.49 -1.57
CA GLN A 34 -16.26 7.09 -1.83
C GLN A 34 -16.09 6.70 -3.30
N VAL A 35 -16.34 7.64 -4.24
CA VAL A 35 -16.09 7.42 -5.67
C VAL A 35 -14.59 7.15 -5.94
N LEU A 36 -13.69 7.76 -5.14
CA LEU A 36 -12.25 7.48 -5.23
C LEU A 36 -11.89 6.17 -4.53
N TYR A 37 -12.42 5.88 -3.35
CA TYR A 37 -12.10 4.64 -2.64
C TYR A 37 -12.50 3.39 -3.43
N THR A 38 -13.62 3.41 -4.15
CA THR A 38 -14.17 2.23 -4.83
C THR A 38 -13.22 1.61 -5.86
N PRO A 39 -12.68 2.35 -6.85
CA PRO A 39 -11.77 1.75 -7.83
C PRO A 39 -10.45 1.27 -7.19
N TYR A 40 -9.93 1.98 -6.19
CA TYR A 40 -8.71 1.54 -5.51
C TYR A 40 -8.92 0.29 -4.66
N LYS A 41 -10.11 0.08 -4.10
CA LYS A 41 -10.47 -1.19 -3.46
C LYS A 41 -10.47 -2.38 -4.43
N ALA A 42 -10.71 -2.17 -5.71
CA ALA A 42 -10.69 -3.24 -6.71
C ALA A 42 -9.25 -3.68 -7.05
N VAL A 43 -8.28 -2.78 -6.99
CA VAL A 43 -6.88 -3.07 -7.39
C VAL A 43 -5.94 -3.28 -6.19
N CYS A 44 -6.32 -2.84 -5.00
CA CYS A 44 -5.56 -3.00 -3.76
C CYS A 44 -6.47 -3.40 -2.61
N HIS A 45 -5.94 -4.13 -1.63
CA HIS A 45 -6.69 -4.52 -0.43
C HIS A 45 -7.12 -3.32 0.42
N THR A 46 -6.40 -2.20 0.38
CA THR A 46 -6.67 -0.94 1.08
C THR A 46 -7.03 -1.10 2.57
N TRP A 47 -6.43 -2.09 3.26
CA TRP A 47 -6.63 -2.29 4.68
C TRP A 47 -6.11 -1.11 5.49
N ALA A 48 -6.84 -0.72 6.53
CA ALA A 48 -6.49 0.42 7.39
C ALA A 48 -5.08 0.31 8.00
N PHE A 49 -4.66 -0.90 8.38
CA PHE A 49 -3.33 -1.16 8.95
C PHE A 49 -2.20 -1.31 7.91
N ARG A 50 -2.47 -1.01 6.63
CA ARG A 50 -1.52 -1.01 5.51
C ARG A 50 -1.63 0.25 4.65
N SER A 51 -2.30 1.27 5.15
CA SER A 51 -2.51 2.53 4.44
C SER A 51 -2.11 3.69 5.34
N PHE A 52 -1.59 4.75 4.73
CA PHE A 52 -1.32 5.98 5.46
C PHE A 52 -2.61 6.73 5.80
N PHE A 53 -2.55 7.49 6.87
CA PHE A 53 -3.61 8.39 7.31
C PHE A 53 -3.14 9.84 7.28
N LEU A 54 -4.03 10.73 6.84
CA LEU A 54 -3.80 12.17 6.84
C LEU A 54 -4.71 12.84 7.87
N PHE A 55 -4.22 13.93 8.43
CA PHE A 55 -4.97 14.79 9.37
C PHE A 55 -5.28 14.16 10.74
N GLY A 56 -4.60 13.08 11.11
CA GLY A 56 -4.72 12.42 12.39
C GLY A 56 -3.47 12.56 13.25
N GLU A 57 -3.49 11.90 14.41
CA GLU A 57 -2.38 11.90 15.36
C GLU A 57 -1.15 11.12 14.85
N ARG A 58 -1.37 10.11 14.00
CA ARG A 58 -0.31 9.27 13.42
C ARG A 58 -0.52 9.09 11.93
N ALA A 59 0.59 8.94 11.22
CA ALA A 59 0.55 8.67 9.78
C ALA A 59 0.22 7.21 9.46
N GLU A 60 0.41 6.28 10.41
CA GLU A 60 0.15 4.86 10.23
C GLU A 60 -0.35 4.22 11.54
N TYR A 61 -1.10 3.13 11.41
CA TYR A 61 -1.66 2.38 12.53
C TYR A 61 -1.42 0.89 12.29
N PRO A 62 -0.38 0.29 12.93
CA PRO A 62 -0.06 -1.13 12.77
C PRO A 62 -1.22 -2.03 13.21
N ARG A 63 -1.34 -3.21 12.62
CA ARG A 63 -2.43 -4.16 12.87
C ARG A 63 -2.69 -4.44 14.37
N GLY A 64 -1.63 -4.55 15.16
CA GLY A 64 -1.73 -4.79 16.61
C GLY A 64 -2.24 -3.59 17.41
N SER A 65 -2.08 -2.37 16.91
CA SER A 65 -2.52 -1.16 17.60
C SER A 65 -3.95 -0.73 17.27
N VAL A 66 -4.50 -1.23 16.17
CA VAL A 66 -5.87 -0.86 15.72
C VAL A 66 -6.92 -1.30 16.74
N SER A 67 -6.80 -2.50 17.29
CA SER A 67 -7.73 -3.01 18.32
C SER A 67 -7.56 -2.34 19.69
N CYS A 68 -6.37 -1.81 20.00
CA CYS A 68 -6.08 -1.18 21.29
C CYS A 68 -6.40 0.32 21.31
N ILE A 69 -6.27 1.00 20.16
CA ILE A 69 -6.38 2.45 20.07
C ILE A 69 -7.83 2.89 19.80
N PHE A 70 -8.66 2.02 19.19
CA PHE A 70 -10.03 2.40 18.81
C PHE A 70 -11.07 1.40 19.31
N PRO A 71 -11.82 1.79 20.35
CA PRO A 71 -12.97 1.03 20.85
C PRO A 71 -14.01 0.71 19.76
N GLN A 72 -14.09 1.51 18.72
CA GLN A 72 -15.00 1.31 17.57
C GLN A 72 -14.56 0.16 16.65
N MET A 73 -13.29 -0.23 16.71
CA MET A 73 -12.76 -1.45 16.10
C MET A 73 -12.49 -2.55 17.16
N SER A 74 -12.72 -2.26 18.44
CA SER A 74 -12.65 -3.26 19.50
C SER A 74 -13.77 -4.29 19.29
N GLY A 75 -13.40 -5.54 19.13
CA GLY A 75 -14.33 -6.62 18.76
C GLY A 75 -14.19 -7.07 17.30
N ILE A 76 -13.53 -6.31 16.44
CA ILE A 76 -13.18 -6.76 15.09
C ILE A 76 -11.85 -7.49 15.17
N ASN A 77 -11.90 -8.82 15.05
CA ASN A 77 -10.67 -9.61 14.99
C ASN A 77 -10.04 -9.44 13.59
N PRO A 78 -8.89 -8.76 13.47
CA PRO A 78 -8.27 -8.52 12.17
C PRO A 78 -7.70 -9.78 11.50
N THR A 79 -7.83 -10.95 12.14
CA THR A 79 -7.43 -12.24 11.57
C THR A 79 -8.59 -12.96 10.89
N THR A 80 -9.83 -12.52 11.11
CA THR A 80 -11.02 -13.09 10.46
C THR A 80 -11.35 -12.36 9.16
N ALA A 81 -12.09 -13.03 8.27
CA ALA A 81 -12.55 -12.43 7.02
C ALA A 81 -13.39 -11.16 7.26
N ASP A 82 -14.28 -11.20 8.26
CA ASP A 82 -15.11 -10.05 8.63
C ASP A 82 -14.29 -8.89 9.16
N GLY A 83 -13.27 -9.18 9.98
CA GLY A 83 -12.35 -8.16 10.48
C GLY A 83 -11.49 -7.53 9.38
N LEU A 84 -11.05 -8.32 8.40
CA LEU A 84 -10.33 -7.82 7.24
C LEU A 84 -11.22 -6.93 6.36
N ASN A 85 -12.48 -7.32 6.14
CA ASN A 85 -13.46 -6.51 5.41
C ASN A 85 -13.77 -5.20 6.14
N ALA A 86 -13.96 -5.25 7.46
CA ALA A 86 -14.15 -4.05 8.26
C ALA A 86 -12.94 -3.11 8.21
N ALA A 87 -11.71 -3.65 8.30
CA ALA A 87 -10.48 -2.87 8.13
C ALA A 87 -10.33 -2.26 6.73
N ARG A 88 -10.86 -2.94 5.71
CA ARG A 88 -10.89 -2.44 4.34
C ARG A 88 -11.88 -1.29 4.17
N ASP A 89 -13.05 -1.40 4.79
CA ASP A 89 -14.12 -0.41 4.67
C ASP A 89 -13.92 0.79 5.59
N PHE A 90 -13.09 0.64 6.61
CA PHE A 90 -12.76 1.74 7.51
C PHE A 90 -12.03 2.87 6.78
N ILE A 91 -12.63 4.06 6.78
CA ILE A 91 -12.10 5.26 6.12
C ILE A 91 -11.28 6.11 7.08
N GLY A 92 -11.57 6.04 8.37
CA GLY A 92 -10.95 6.87 9.40
C GLY A 92 -12.00 7.62 10.23
N ASN A 93 -11.50 8.43 11.16
CA ASN A 93 -12.29 9.30 12.02
C ASN A 93 -11.52 10.59 12.32
N PRO A 94 -12.10 11.61 12.96
CA PRO A 94 -11.42 12.86 13.27
C PRO A 94 -10.14 12.72 14.09
N GLN A 95 -10.03 11.70 14.94
CA GLN A 95 -8.87 11.45 15.80
C GLN A 95 -7.74 10.74 15.07
N MET A 96 -8.05 9.66 14.35
CA MET A 96 -7.07 8.92 13.54
C MET A 96 -6.67 9.66 12.27
N GLY A 97 -7.49 10.58 11.82
CA GLY A 97 -7.44 11.09 10.47
C GLY A 97 -8.14 10.16 9.48
N TYR A 98 -7.92 10.41 8.20
CA TYR A 98 -8.60 9.72 7.11
C TYR A 98 -7.60 8.98 6.24
N LYS A 99 -7.96 7.75 5.90
CA LYS A 99 -7.12 6.80 5.17
C LYS A 99 -6.88 7.25 3.74
N VAL A 100 -5.63 7.15 3.26
CA VAL A 100 -5.29 7.24 1.83
C VAL A 100 -5.86 6.01 1.12
N ALA A 101 -6.42 6.21 -0.07
CA ALA A 101 -7.11 5.15 -0.79
C ALA A 101 -6.18 4.10 -1.44
N LEU A 102 -4.89 4.15 -1.20
CA LEU A 102 -3.87 3.23 -1.72
C LEU A 102 -3.01 2.71 -0.56
N CYS A 103 -2.57 1.45 -0.64
CA CYS A 103 -1.72 0.89 0.39
C CYS A 103 -0.27 1.39 0.28
N GLU A 104 0.47 1.31 1.40
CA GLU A 104 1.85 1.80 1.54
C GLU A 104 2.81 1.21 0.49
N ARG A 105 2.69 -0.10 0.21
CA ARG A 105 3.56 -0.78 -0.76
C ARG A 105 3.27 -0.33 -2.18
N ASP A 106 2.01 -0.28 -2.59
CA ASP A 106 1.64 0.16 -3.93
C ASP A 106 2.00 1.63 -4.13
N LEU A 107 1.81 2.46 -3.09
CA LEU A 107 2.25 3.84 -3.11
C LEU A 107 3.76 3.94 -3.40
N ALA A 108 4.58 3.14 -2.73
CA ALA A 108 6.02 3.12 -2.94
C ALA A 108 6.41 2.63 -4.33
N ILE A 109 5.76 1.56 -4.82
CA ILE A 109 6.00 1.02 -6.16
C ILE A 109 5.71 2.07 -7.23
N TYR A 110 4.51 2.65 -7.22
CA TYR A 110 4.11 3.57 -8.28
C TYR A 110 4.79 4.94 -8.16
N ALA A 111 5.03 5.44 -6.94
CA ALA A 111 5.80 6.67 -6.75
C ALA A 111 7.22 6.53 -7.28
N SER A 112 7.92 5.45 -6.94
CA SER A 112 9.28 5.19 -7.43
C SER A 112 9.32 4.94 -8.94
N LEU A 113 8.35 4.21 -9.49
CA LEU A 113 8.20 4.02 -10.93
C LEU A 113 8.02 5.37 -11.66
N GLY A 114 7.17 6.25 -11.14
CA GLY A 114 6.96 7.60 -11.69
C GLY A 114 8.22 8.45 -11.65
N LEU A 115 8.93 8.46 -10.50
CA LEU A 115 10.19 9.19 -10.34
C LEU A 115 11.28 8.66 -11.27
N ASN A 116 11.39 7.33 -11.42
CA ASN A 116 12.32 6.74 -12.37
C ASN A 116 11.95 7.03 -13.82
N GLY A 117 10.67 7.06 -14.14
CA GLY A 117 10.20 7.49 -15.47
C GLY A 117 10.65 8.92 -15.80
N LEU A 118 10.57 9.84 -14.81
CA LEU A 118 11.10 11.19 -14.95
C LEU A 118 12.63 11.19 -15.11
N ALA A 119 13.35 10.49 -14.23
CA ALA A 119 14.80 10.37 -14.31
C ALA A 119 15.24 9.79 -15.66
N PHE A 120 14.56 8.75 -16.13
CA PHE A 120 14.81 8.17 -17.45
C PHE A 120 14.56 9.17 -18.58
N ALA A 121 13.54 10.02 -18.49
CA ALA A 121 13.28 11.05 -19.48
C ALA A 121 14.46 12.02 -19.63
N LEU A 122 15.16 12.31 -18.52
CA LEU A 122 16.33 13.21 -18.49
C LEU A 122 17.60 12.55 -19.02
N VAL A 123 17.84 11.26 -18.66
CA VAL A 123 19.13 10.59 -18.95
C VAL A 123 19.04 9.51 -20.01
N ARG A 124 17.91 9.33 -20.67
CA ARG A 124 17.56 8.20 -21.55
C ARG A 124 18.62 7.81 -22.58
N ARG A 125 19.39 8.78 -23.09
CA ARG A 125 20.48 8.53 -24.07
C ARG A 125 21.72 7.90 -23.42
N ARG A 126 21.84 7.96 -22.09
CA ARG A 126 22.94 7.44 -21.28
C ARG A 126 22.54 6.26 -20.41
N ALA A 127 21.23 6.02 -20.27
CA ALA A 127 20.72 4.94 -19.46
C ALA A 127 21.08 3.59 -20.10
N ARG A 128 21.70 2.72 -19.31
CA ARG A 128 21.92 1.32 -19.66
C ARG A 128 20.74 0.49 -19.13
N GLN A 129 20.43 -0.55 -19.85
CA GLN A 129 19.44 -1.52 -19.38
C GLN A 129 19.95 -2.24 -18.14
N LEU A 130 19.09 -2.35 -17.13
CA LEU A 130 19.38 -3.16 -15.96
C LEU A 130 19.40 -4.64 -16.38
N PRO A 131 20.46 -5.42 -16.05
CA PRO A 131 20.46 -6.85 -16.28
C PRO A 131 19.28 -7.51 -15.59
N TRP A 132 18.63 -8.48 -16.25
CA TRP A 132 17.47 -9.17 -15.69
C TRP A 132 17.75 -9.79 -14.30
N ALA A 133 18.98 -10.31 -14.08
CA ALA A 133 19.39 -10.85 -12.79
C ALA A 133 19.39 -9.77 -11.70
N ALA A 134 19.82 -8.55 -12.01
CA ALA A 134 19.76 -7.43 -11.06
C ALA A 134 18.31 -7.01 -10.76
N PHE A 135 17.44 -6.98 -11.79
CA PHE A 135 16.01 -6.76 -11.59
C PHE A 135 15.39 -7.80 -10.64
N VAL A 136 15.71 -9.08 -10.85
CA VAL A 136 15.21 -10.15 -9.98
C VAL A 136 15.74 -9.98 -8.55
N LEU A 137 17.05 -9.80 -8.38
CA LEU A 137 17.68 -9.76 -7.04
C LEU A 137 17.31 -8.50 -6.24
N ILE A 138 17.22 -7.35 -6.88
CA ILE A 138 16.98 -6.06 -6.23
C ILE A 138 15.48 -5.74 -6.17
N GLY A 139 14.74 -6.03 -7.21
CA GLY A 139 13.32 -5.73 -7.32
C GLY A 139 12.44 -6.85 -6.79
N LEU A 140 12.47 -8.03 -7.46
CA LEU A 140 11.52 -9.10 -7.16
C LEU A 140 11.79 -9.85 -5.86
N VAL A 141 13.06 -10.17 -5.55
CA VAL A 141 13.37 -10.97 -4.34
C VAL A 141 12.98 -10.26 -3.06
N PRO A 142 13.32 -8.97 -2.81
CA PRO A 142 12.93 -8.31 -1.56
C PRO A 142 11.42 -8.19 -1.39
N VAL A 143 10.70 -7.75 -2.42
CA VAL A 143 9.23 -7.59 -2.36
C VAL A 143 8.53 -8.95 -2.26
N GLY A 144 9.07 -9.97 -2.94
CA GLY A 144 8.58 -11.35 -2.87
C GLY A 144 8.76 -11.95 -1.48
N LEU A 145 9.96 -11.88 -0.91
CA LEU A 145 10.23 -12.39 0.44
C LEU A 145 9.35 -11.70 1.48
N ASP A 146 9.21 -10.37 1.42
CA ASP A 146 8.33 -9.66 2.34
C ASP A 146 6.86 -10.03 2.13
N GLY A 147 6.39 -10.11 0.88
CA GLY A 147 5.00 -10.46 0.56
C GLY A 147 4.65 -11.90 0.90
N PHE A 148 5.46 -12.87 0.45
CA PHE A 148 5.20 -14.29 0.68
C PHE A 148 5.33 -14.68 2.15
N SER A 149 6.30 -14.12 2.88
CA SER A 149 6.42 -14.38 4.33
C SER A 149 5.19 -13.92 5.12
N GLN A 150 4.54 -12.82 4.71
CA GLN A 150 3.24 -12.43 5.27
C GLN A 150 2.13 -13.39 4.85
N LEU A 151 2.04 -13.69 3.55
CA LEU A 151 0.98 -14.53 2.99
C LEU A 151 0.95 -15.91 3.66
N PHE A 152 2.11 -16.57 3.77
CA PHE A 152 2.21 -17.90 4.33
C PHE A 152 2.09 -17.97 5.86
N SER A 153 2.27 -16.86 6.56
CA SER A 153 2.08 -16.76 8.01
C SER A 153 0.67 -16.35 8.44
N GLN A 154 -0.28 -16.25 7.49
CA GLN A 154 -1.63 -15.77 7.74
C GLN A 154 -2.69 -16.70 7.16
N PRO A 155 -3.93 -16.72 7.71
CA PRO A 155 -5.03 -17.50 7.15
C PRO A 155 -5.28 -17.19 5.67
N PRO A 156 -5.60 -18.19 4.86
CA PRO A 156 -5.80 -19.61 5.19
C PRO A 156 -4.52 -20.47 5.10
N PHE A 157 -3.37 -19.90 4.77
CA PHE A 157 -2.15 -20.67 4.49
C PHE A 157 -1.49 -21.21 5.75
N ASP A 158 -1.63 -20.53 6.89
CA ASP A 158 -1.17 -21.00 8.21
C ASP A 158 -1.84 -22.30 8.68
N LEU A 159 -2.99 -22.68 8.08
CA LEU A 159 -3.66 -23.94 8.33
C LEU A 159 -2.97 -25.14 7.65
N LEU A 160 -2.08 -24.90 6.69
CA LEU A 160 -1.35 -25.97 6.02
C LEU A 160 -0.21 -26.48 6.90
N PRO A 161 0.01 -27.82 6.99
CA PRO A 161 0.98 -28.42 7.93
C PRO A 161 2.41 -27.88 7.81
N PHE A 162 2.78 -27.42 6.63
CA PHE A 162 4.11 -26.86 6.38
C PHE A 162 4.25 -25.42 6.87
N PHE A 163 3.18 -24.64 6.84
CA PHE A 163 3.20 -23.21 7.16
C PHE A 163 2.74 -22.87 8.58
N ASN A 164 2.06 -23.79 9.28
CA ASN A 164 1.59 -23.59 10.65
C ASN A 164 2.74 -23.38 11.67
N MET A 165 3.97 -23.71 11.28
CA MET A 165 5.17 -23.46 12.10
C MET A 165 5.70 -22.02 11.97
N LEU A 166 5.22 -21.26 10.98
CA LEU A 166 5.63 -19.89 10.79
C LEU A 166 4.91 -18.99 11.80
N ALA A 167 5.68 -18.23 12.57
CA ALA A 167 5.10 -17.21 13.45
C ALA A 167 4.34 -16.19 12.60
N PHE A 168 3.18 -15.75 13.09
CA PHE A 168 2.39 -14.70 12.46
C PHE A 168 3.26 -13.48 12.20
N ARG A 169 3.31 -13.03 10.95
CA ARG A 169 4.11 -11.90 10.51
C ARG A 169 3.25 -10.86 9.79
N GLU A 170 3.36 -9.62 10.25
CA GLU A 170 2.90 -8.45 9.51
C GLU A 170 4.12 -7.57 9.19
N SER A 171 4.26 -7.15 7.94
CA SER A 171 5.35 -6.28 7.53
C SER A 171 5.15 -4.88 8.11
N THR A 172 6.24 -4.21 8.42
CA THR A 172 6.23 -2.82 8.87
C THR A 172 6.07 -1.86 7.68
N TRP A 173 5.54 -0.67 7.94
CA TRP A 173 5.34 0.34 6.90
C TRP A 173 6.64 0.69 6.14
N TRP A 174 7.75 0.86 6.88
CA TRP A 174 9.04 1.20 6.28
C TRP A 174 9.60 0.06 5.40
N LEU A 175 9.39 -1.20 5.78
CA LEU A 175 9.80 -2.34 4.98
C LEU A 175 8.98 -2.43 3.68
N ARG A 176 7.68 -2.15 3.75
CA ARG A 176 6.81 -2.05 2.56
C ARG A 176 7.26 -0.92 1.63
N LEU A 177 7.65 0.24 2.19
CA LEU A 177 8.18 1.34 1.39
C LEU A 177 9.50 0.97 0.73
N ILE A 178 10.44 0.38 1.46
CA ILE A 178 11.75 -0.02 0.91
C ILE A 178 11.56 -1.07 -0.20
N THR A 179 10.87 -2.17 0.10
CA THR A 179 10.71 -3.26 -0.89
C THR A 179 9.88 -2.83 -2.10
N GLY A 180 8.85 -2.01 -1.88
CA GLY A 180 8.07 -1.42 -2.96
C GLY A 180 8.90 -0.47 -3.83
N SER A 181 9.70 0.41 -3.21
CA SER A 181 10.57 1.32 -3.94
C SER A 181 11.66 0.60 -4.72
N LEU A 182 12.28 -0.43 -4.16
CA LEU A 182 13.26 -1.27 -4.88
C LEU A 182 12.63 -1.90 -6.12
N PHE A 183 11.42 -2.43 -6.00
CA PHE A 183 10.70 -3.00 -7.14
C PHE A 183 10.33 -1.95 -8.19
N GLY A 184 9.83 -0.79 -7.78
CA GLY A 184 9.45 0.27 -8.71
C GLY A 184 10.64 1.00 -9.36
N THR A 185 11.85 0.88 -8.79
CA THR A 185 13.08 1.46 -9.35
C THR A 185 13.84 0.52 -10.25
N SER A 186 13.68 -0.77 -10.12
CA SER A 186 14.38 -1.80 -10.88
C SER A 186 13.67 -2.15 -12.17
#